data_0026e910ac9e89625b1d5831c4469247
#
_entry.id   0026e910ac9e89625b1d5831c4469247
#
_cell.length_a   1.000
_cell.length_b   1.000
_cell.length_c   1.000
_cell.angle_alpha   90.00
_cell.angle_beta   90.00
_cell.angle_gamma   90.00
#
_symmetry.space_group_name_H-M   'P 1'
#
loop_
_entity.id
_entity.type
_entity.pdbx_description
1 polymer ?
#
loop_
_entity_poly.entity_id
_entity_poly.type
_entity_poly.pdbx_seq_one_letter_code
_entity_poly.pdbx_strand_id
1 'polypeptide(L)'
;MENVDWAALPFNYHKTDYNVRISYKDGKWGEPELTQDEYISVHMSAPCLHYGVESFEGLKAFRGADGKVRLFRPDENGKRFAATARKLCMAELPVETFVEMCRMVVKANERFVPPYGTGATLYLRPLEIGMGAFLGVHPAKEFMVCVFVSPVGAYFKEGIKPIRVIVNPDYDRAAPRGTGDVKCGGNYAASLEAGEEANREGYANSMFVDAVHRKYIEECGAANFFGIKDNTYITPKSTSILPSI
;
A
#
# COMPACT_ATOMS: atom_id res chain seq x y z
N MET A 1 -19.01 8.84 16.12
CA MET A 1 -19.19 7.44 15.69
C MET A 1 -19.81 6.63 16.85
N GLU A 2 -20.99 7.01 17.23
CA GLU A 2 -21.79 6.23 18.17
C GLU A 2 -22.35 5.03 17.41
N ASN A 3 -22.15 3.81 17.94
CA ASN A 3 -22.64 2.52 17.40
C ASN A 3 -21.88 1.89 16.22
N VAL A 4 -20.56 2.08 16.08
CA VAL A 4 -19.78 1.28 15.12
C VAL A 4 -19.36 -0.04 15.76
N ASP A 5 -19.75 -1.17 15.16
CA ASP A 5 -19.18 -2.46 15.51
C ASP A 5 -17.76 -2.58 14.91
N TRP A 6 -16.79 -2.15 15.70
CA TRP A 6 -15.38 -2.13 15.29
C TRP A 6 -14.84 -3.52 14.95
N ALA A 7 -15.30 -4.56 15.65
CA ALA A 7 -14.83 -5.92 15.45
C ALA A 7 -15.36 -6.53 14.13
N ALA A 8 -16.52 -6.08 13.66
CA ALA A 8 -17.14 -6.55 12.43
C ALA A 8 -16.70 -5.78 11.17
N LEU A 9 -15.90 -4.72 11.30
CA LEU A 9 -15.47 -3.92 10.14
C LEU A 9 -14.75 -4.78 9.09
N PRO A 10 -15.12 -4.65 7.81
CA PRO A 10 -14.37 -5.23 6.71
C PRO A 10 -13.10 -4.40 6.43
N PHE A 11 -12.23 -4.91 5.56
CA PHE A 11 -11.12 -4.14 5.00
C PHE A 11 -11.60 -3.37 3.75
N ASN A 12 -12.47 -2.36 3.97
CA ASN A 12 -13.07 -1.54 2.91
C ASN A 12 -12.88 -0.05 3.23
N TYR A 13 -13.13 0.79 2.22
CA TYR A 13 -13.17 2.23 2.42
C TYR A 13 -14.37 2.64 3.27
N HIS A 14 -14.09 3.42 4.31
CA HIS A 14 -15.07 4.14 5.12
C HIS A 14 -14.73 5.62 5.10
N LYS A 15 -15.72 6.46 4.81
CA LYS A 15 -15.54 7.90 4.80
C LYS A 15 -15.08 8.41 6.16
N THR A 16 -14.07 9.27 6.13
CA THR A 16 -13.52 9.99 7.28
C THR A 16 -13.61 11.50 7.03
N ASP A 17 -13.14 12.32 7.98
CA ASP A 17 -13.36 13.78 7.89
C ASP A 17 -12.38 14.46 6.93
N TYR A 18 -11.11 14.00 6.91
CA TYR A 18 -10.04 14.68 6.20
C TYR A 18 -9.09 13.70 5.50
N ASN A 19 -8.52 14.16 4.40
CA ASN A 19 -7.27 13.66 3.84
C ASN A 19 -6.24 14.80 3.78
N VAL A 20 -4.97 14.46 3.57
CA VAL A 20 -3.86 15.42 3.42
C VAL A 20 -3.33 15.31 2.01
N ARG A 21 -3.12 16.45 1.36
CA ARG A 21 -2.56 16.53 0.01
C ARG A 21 -1.37 17.45 -0.04
N ILE A 22 -0.44 17.16 -0.96
CA ILE A 22 0.69 18.01 -1.32
C ILE A 22 0.95 17.85 -2.82
N SER A 23 1.27 18.93 -3.49
CA SER A 23 1.55 18.93 -4.92
C SER A 23 3.03 19.19 -5.19
N TYR A 24 3.56 18.52 -6.22
CA TYR A 24 4.88 18.81 -6.79
C TYR A 24 4.70 19.50 -8.12
N LYS A 25 5.27 20.68 -8.24
CA LYS A 25 5.21 21.49 -9.43
C LYS A 25 6.45 22.38 -9.53
N ASP A 26 6.88 22.67 -10.76
CA ASP A 26 8.05 23.53 -11.03
C ASP A 26 9.31 23.11 -10.25
N GLY A 27 9.52 21.78 -10.13
CA GLY A 27 10.71 21.21 -9.50
C GLY A 27 10.69 21.17 -7.96
N LYS A 28 9.58 21.46 -7.30
CA LYS A 28 9.50 21.49 -5.83
C LYS A 28 8.15 21.02 -5.29
N TRP A 29 8.18 20.45 -4.09
CA TRP A 29 7.00 20.19 -3.28
C TRP A 29 6.46 21.49 -2.68
N GLY A 30 5.12 21.61 -2.61
CA GLY A 30 4.42 22.65 -1.87
C GLY A 30 4.36 22.35 -0.37
N GLU A 31 3.31 22.86 0.30
CA GLU A 31 3.01 22.54 1.70
C GLU A 31 1.87 21.52 1.80
N PRO A 32 1.91 20.61 2.79
CA PRO A 32 0.82 19.68 3.04
C PRO A 32 -0.44 20.40 3.54
N GLU A 33 -1.58 20.10 2.94
CA GLU A 33 -2.86 20.70 3.27
C GLU A 33 -3.92 19.66 3.60
N LEU A 34 -4.70 19.90 4.66
CA LEU A 34 -5.89 19.11 5.00
C LEU A 34 -7.08 19.53 4.11
N THR A 35 -7.82 18.54 3.61
CA THR A 35 -9.04 18.76 2.85
C THR A 35 -10.10 17.72 3.20
N GLN A 36 -11.38 18.09 3.05
CA GLN A 36 -12.52 17.19 3.20
C GLN A 36 -13.00 16.61 1.86
N ASP A 37 -12.42 17.07 0.74
CA ASP A 37 -12.80 16.60 -0.58
C ASP A 37 -12.27 15.17 -0.79
N GLU A 38 -13.17 14.23 -1.09
CA GLU A 38 -12.85 12.83 -1.35
C GLU A 38 -12.41 12.55 -2.80
N TYR A 39 -12.55 13.55 -3.68
CA TYR A 39 -12.27 13.40 -5.10
C TYR A 39 -10.97 14.12 -5.46
N ILE A 40 -10.18 13.50 -6.32
CA ILE A 40 -9.00 14.10 -6.94
C ILE A 40 -9.34 14.38 -8.39
N SER A 41 -9.27 15.64 -8.80
CA SER A 41 -9.42 16.02 -10.21
C SER A 41 -8.11 15.73 -10.94
N VAL A 42 -8.16 14.87 -11.94
CA VAL A 42 -7.03 14.54 -12.82
C VAL A 42 -7.41 14.82 -14.26
N HIS A 43 -6.44 15.32 -15.05
CA HIS A 43 -6.64 15.51 -16.48
C HIS A 43 -6.77 14.14 -17.17
N MET A 44 -7.65 14.02 -18.17
CA MET A 44 -7.90 12.74 -18.86
C MET A 44 -6.68 12.11 -19.51
N SER A 45 -5.62 12.86 -19.79
CA SER A 45 -4.34 12.36 -20.29
C SER A 45 -3.26 12.26 -19.21
N ALA A 46 -3.63 12.31 -17.92
CA ALA A 46 -2.64 12.17 -16.85
C ALA A 46 -1.91 10.82 -16.91
N PRO A 47 -0.59 10.79 -16.72
CA PRO A 47 0.20 9.56 -16.89
C PRO A 47 -0.13 8.47 -15.88
N CYS A 48 -0.71 8.81 -14.73
CA CYS A 48 -1.22 7.81 -13.78
C CYS A 48 -2.36 6.96 -14.37
N LEU A 49 -3.20 7.53 -15.26
CA LEU A 49 -4.33 6.83 -15.87
C LEU A 49 -3.92 5.89 -17.01
N HIS A 50 -2.82 6.16 -17.69
CA HIS A 50 -2.44 5.45 -18.90
C HIS A 50 -1.18 4.60 -18.76
N TYR A 51 -0.23 5.01 -17.94
CA TYR A 51 1.10 4.41 -17.87
C TYR A 51 1.47 3.91 -16.49
N GLY A 52 0.52 3.89 -15.54
CA GLY A 52 0.77 3.42 -14.18
C GLY A 52 1.82 4.25 -13.43
N VAL A 53 1.95 5.55 -13.75
CA VAL A 53 2.85 6.46 -13.03
C VAL A 53 2.21 6.80 -11.70
N GLU A 54 2.26 5.82 -10.77
CA GLU A 54 1.70 5.93 -9.44
C GLU A 54 2.44 5.01 -8.48
N SER A 55 2.42 5.37 -7.20
CA SER A 55 2.92 4.56 -6.10
C SER A 55 2.00 4.67 -4.90
N PHE A 56 2.01 3.67 -4.02
CA PHE A 56 1.23 3.75 -2.80
C PHE A 56 1.94 3.07 -1.62
N GLU A 57 1.50 3.39 -0.43
CA GLU A 57 1.92 2.74 0.80
C GLU A 57 0.72 2.29 1.64
N GLY A 58 0.99 1.49 2.65
CA GLY A 58 0.00 1.06 3.61
C GLY A 58 0.61 0.92 4.98
N LEU A 59 0.09 1.67 5.93
CA LEU A 59 0.46 1.58 7.33
C LEU A 59 -0.77 1.78 8.21
N LYS A 60 -0.60 1.62 9.52
CA LYS A 60 -1.73 1.64 10.45
C LYS A 60 -1.44 2.52 11.66
N ALA A 61 -2.47 3.22 12.14
CA ALA A 61 -2.47 3.86 13.44
C ALA A 61 -3.26 3.00 14.43
N PHE A 62 -2.72 2.88 15.64
CA PHE A 62 -3.23 2.04 16.70
C PHE A 62 -3.50 2.88 17.95
N ARG A 63 -4.60 2.60 18.64
CA ARG A 63 -4.83 3.11 20.00
C ARG A 63 -4.26 2.11 21.00
N GLY A 64 -3.32 2.56 21.82
CA GLY A 64 -2.74 1.74 22.88
C GLY A 64 -3.66 1.60 24.09
N ALA A 65 -3.33 0.68 25.00
CA ALA A 65 -4.03 0.51 26.27
C ALA A 65 -4.04 1.79 27.14
N ASP A 66 -3.05 2.66 26.97
CA ASP A 66 -2.93 3.99 27.61
C ASP A 66 -3.74 5.08 26.89
N GLY A 67 -4.57 4.73 25.90
CA GLY A 67 -5.38 5.64 25.11
C GLY A 67 -4.64 6.44 24.04
N LYS A 68 -3.30 6.39 24.01
CA LYS A 68 -2.50 7.15 23.03
C LYS A 68 -2.52 6.50 21.66
N VAL A 69 -2.59 7.33 20.63
CA VAL A 69 -2.49 6.88 19.23
C VAL A 69 -1.05 6.84 18.78
N ARG A 70 -0.68 5.77 18.10
CA ARG A 70 0.68 5.51 17.62
C ARG A 70 0.70 5.04 16.17
N LEU A 71 1.73 5.48 15.44
CA LEU A 71 2.16 4.90 14.16
C LEU A 71 3.38 4.02 14.41
N PHE A 72 3.46 2.88 13.74
CA PHE A 72 4.61 1.98 13.83
C PHE A 72 5.53 2.21 12.64
N ARG A 73 6.75 2.67 12.89
CA ARG A 73 7.84 2.87 11.92
C ARG A 73 7.43 3.60 10.62
N PRO A 74 6.71 4.73 10.67
CA PRO A 74 6.25 5.41 9.47
C PRO A 74 7.40 5.94 8.59
N ASP A 75 8.57 6.14 9.16
CA ASP A 75 9.80 6.51 8.44
C ASP A 75 10.26 5.41 7.47
N GLU A 76 10.11 4.13 7.81
CA GLU A 76 10.43 3.02 6.90
C GLU A 76 9.46 2.98 5.71
N ASN A 77 8.16 3.24 5.94
CA ASN A 77 7.20 3.43 4.85
C ASN A 77 7.60 4.62 3.96
N GLY A 78 8.01 5.74 4.56
CA GLY A 78 8.48 6.92 3.81
C GLY A 78 9.73 6.63 2.96
N LYS A 79 10.70 5.88 3.49
CA LYS A 79 11.88 5.43 2.75
C LYS A 79 11.52 4.54 1.56
N ARG A 80 10.59 3.59 1.75
CA ARG A 80 10.14 2.70 0.67
C ARG A 80 9.29 3.44 -0.38
N PHE A 81 8.48 4.41 0.05
CA PHE A 81 7.73 5.29 -0.83
C PHE A 81 8.66 6.11 -1.74
N ALA A 82 9.69 6.75 -1.17
CA ALA A 82 10.73 7.45 -1.92
C ALA A 82 11.52 6.52 -2.86
N ALA A 83 11.83 5.29 -2.44
CA ALA A 83 12.49 4.31 -3.30
C ALA A 83 11.62 3.89 -4.48
N THR A 84 10.29 3.76 -4.27
CA THR A 84 9.34 3.49 -5.35
C THR A 84 9.29 4.66 -6.33
N ALA A 85 9.15 5.89 -5.83
CA ALA A 85 9.15 7.11 -6.65
C ALA A 85 10.41 7.19 -7.51
N ARG A 86 11.59 6.98 -6.93
CA ARG A 86 12.88 6.98 -7.66
C ARG A 86 12.91 5.97 -8.80
N LYS A 87 12.46 4.73 -8.56
CA LYS A 87 12.42 3.67 -9.57
C LYS A 87 11.49 3.99 -10.74
N LEU A 88 10.38 4.67 -10.46
CA LEU A 88 9.38 5.06 -11.45
C LEU A 88 9.62 6.45 -12.05
N CYS A 89 10.79 7.06 -11.78
CA CYS A 89 11.13 8.41 -12.22
C CYS A 89 10.09 9.47 -11.78
N MET A 90 9.55 9.30 -10.59
CA MET A 90 8.63 10.23 -9.92
C MET A 90 9.39 11.15 -8.96
N ALA A 91 8.74 12.20 -8.47
CA ALA A 91 9.36 13.12 -7.52
C ALA A 91 9.42 12.48 -6.12
N GLU A 92 10.62 12.31 -5.56
CA GLU A 92 10.77 11.74 -4.22
C GLU A 92 10.21 12.69 -3.16
N LEU A 93 9.19 12.26 -2.41
CA LEU A 93 8.71 13.00 -1.25
C LEU A 93 9.72 12.81 -0.10
N PRO A 94 10.19 13.88 0.57
CA PRO A 94 11.05 13.75 1.75
C PRO A 94 10.40 12.90 2.83
N VAL A 95 11.18 12.02 3.48
CA VAL A 95 10.68 11.09 4.51
C VAL A 95 10.03 11.84 5.67
N GLU A 96 10.59 12.97 6.07
CA GLU A 96 10.07 13.83 7.14
C GLU A 96 8.69 14.38 6.76
N THR A 97 8.51 14.83 5.52
CA THR A 97 7.22 15.31 5.00
C THR A 97 6.19 14.18 4.94
N PHE A 98 6.59 12.98 4.49
CA PHE A 98 5.73 11.80 4.51
C PHE A 98 5.23 11.47 5.93
N VAL A 99 6.14 11.46 6.91
CA VAL A 99 5.80 11.19 8.32
C VAL A 99 4.87 12.26 8.88
N GLU A 100 5.14 13.53 8.56
CA GLU A 100 4.29 14.64 9.00
C GLU A 100 2.88 14.55 8.40
N MET A 101 2.74 14.26 7.11
CA MET A 101 1.43 14.04 6.48
C MET A 101 0.65 12.89 7.14
N CYS A 102 1.34 11.80 7.49
CA CYS A 102 0.73 10.69 8.24
C CYS A 102 0.25 11.14 9.64
N ARG A 103 1.02 11.97 10.34
CA ARG A 103 0.61 12.53 11.65
C ARG A 103 -0.58 13.48 11.53
N MET A 104 -0.55 14.37 10.54
CA MET A 104 -1.62 15.34 10.28
C MET A 104 -2.95 14.63 10.02
N VAL A 105 -2.98 13.65 9.13
CA VAL A 105 -4.22 12.94 8.78
C VAL A 105 -4.76 12.12 9.95
N VAL A 106 -3.90 11.48 10.73
CA VAL A 106 -4.32 10.72 11.93
C VAL A 106 -4.88 11.66 12.98
N LYS A 107 -4.22 12.78 13.27
CA LYS A 107 -4.68 13.77 14.23
C LYS A 107 -6.02 14.36 13.83
N ALA A 108 -6.20 14.72 12.55
CA ALA A 108 -7.47 15.28 12.03
C ALA A 108 -8.63 14.27 12.06
N ASN A 109 -8.32 12.97 12.08
CA ASN A 109 -9.30 11.88 12.08
C ASN A 109 -9.23 11.02 13.36
N GLU A 110 -8.73 11.53 14.47
CA GLU A 110 -8.49 10.74 15.68
C GLU A 110 -9.74 10.01 16.21
N ARG A 111 -10.94 10.58 15.99
CA ARG A 111 -12.21 9.95 16.37
C ARG A 111 -12.50 8.64 15.64
N PHE A 112 -11.81 8.39 14.51
CA PHE A 112 -11.92 7.17 13.71
C PHE A 112 -10.86 6.12 14.06
N VAL A 113 -9.93 6.42 14.97
CA VAL A 113 -9.00 5.40 15.47
C VAL A 113 -9.73 4.46 16.40
N PRO A 114 -9.86 3.16 16.03
CA PRO A 114 -10.62 2.20 16.82
C PRO A 114 -10.12 2.09 18.26
N PRO A 115 -11.01 1.76 19.22
CA PRO A 115 -10.62 1.52 20.60
C PRO A 115 -9.64 0.36 20.74
N TYR A 116 -8.79 0.43 21.77
CA TYR A 116 -7.89 -0.67 22.12
C TYR A 116 -8.69 -1.96 22.39
N GLY A 117 -8.16 -3.10 21.96
CA GLY A 117 -8.76 -4.42 22.21
C GLY A 117 -9.82 -4.87 21.20
N THR A 118 -10.23 -4.01 20.25
CA THR A 118 -11.24 -4.39 19.22
C THR A 118 -10.65 -5.18 18.06
N GLY A 119 -9.32 -5.23 17.91
CA GLY A 119 -8.64 -5.82 16.74
C GLY A 119 -8.68 -4.94 15.48
N ALA A 120 -9.53 -3.92 15.45
CA ALA A 120 -9.59 -2.95 14.36
C ALA A 120 -8.49 -1.89 14.49
N THR A 121 -8.18 -1.25 13.36
CA THR A 121 -7.12 -0.23 13.27
C THR A 121 -7.53 0.89 12.32
N LEU A 122 -6.91 2.06 12.41
CA LEU A 122 -7.03 3.06 11.37
C LEU A 122 -5.94 2.82 10.31
N TYR A 123 -6.35 2.39 9.12
CA TYR A 123 -5.46 2.19 7.98
C TYR A 123 -5.19 3.51 7.28
N LEU A 124 -3.92 3.78 6.97
CA LEU A 124 -3.48 4.92 6.16
C LEU A 124 -3.09 4.44 4.77
N ARG A 125 -3.54 5.16 3.75
CA ARG A 125 -3.18 4.96 2.35
C ARG A 125 -2.49 6.22 1.80
N PRO A 126 -1.16 6.34 1.89
CA PRO A 126 -0.39 7.25 1.06
C PRO A 126 -0.45 6.80 -0.40
N LEU A 127 -0.67 7.75 -1.30
CA LEU A 127 -0.77 7.56 -2.75
C LEU A 127 -0.04 8.71 -3.43
N GLU A 128 0.87 8.42 -4.35
CA GLU A 128 1.47 9.42 -5.24
C GLU A 128 1.05 9.12 -6.67
N ILE A 129 0.63 10.13 -7.41
CA ILE A 129 0.19 10.02 -8.80
C ILE A 129 0.84 11.07 -9.68
N GLY A 130 1.20 10.67 -10.91
CA GLY A 130 1.63 11.58 -11.96
C GLY A 130 0.45 12.36 -12.51
N MET A 131 0.57 13.69 -12.50
CA MET A 131 -0.47 14.64 -12.85
C MET A 131 -0.18 15.33 -14.20
N GLY A 132 -1.09 16.19 -14.62
CA GLY A 132 -0.94 17.07 -15.78
C GLY A 132 -1.49 16.52 -17.08
N ALA A 133 -1.52 17.39 -18.10
CA ALA A 133 -1.97 17.09 -19.46
C ALA A 133 -0.78 16.56 -20.28
N PHE A 134 -0.74 15.25 -20.49
CA PHE A 134 0.48 14.59 -20.92
C PHE A 134 0.21 13.33 -21.75
N LEU A 135 0.81 13.20 -22.92
CA LEU A 135 0.79 12.00 -23.76
C LEU A 135 2.22 11.53 -24.04
N GLY A 136 2.42 10.23 -23.97
CA GLY A 136 3.72 9.61 -24.23
C GLY A 136 4.34 8.98 -22.99
N VAL A 137 5.19 7.96 -23.19
CA VAL A 137 5.85 7.22 -22.11
C VAL A 137 7.15 7.93 -21.74
N HIS A 138 7.06 8.87 -20.81
CA HIS A 138 8.21 9.56 -20.24
C HIS A 138 7.86 10.10 -18.82
N PRO A 139 8.86 10.45 -17.98
CA PRO A 139 8.60 10.93 -16.62
C PRO A 139 7.65 12.13 -16.60
N ALA A 140 6.70 12.11 -15.69
CA ALA A 140 5.82 13.24 -15.44
C ALA A 140 6.59 14.43 -14.84
N LYS A 141 6.02 15.63 -14.95
CA LYS A 141 6.60 16.86 -14.40
C LYS A 141 5.85 17.37 -13.17
N GLU A 142 4.62 16.92 -13.00
CA GLU A 142 3.76 17.29 -11.90
C GLU A 142 3.30 16.02 -11.18
N PHE A 143 3.24 16.07 -9.85
CA PHE A 143 2.78 14.97 -9.02
C PHE A 143 1.88 15.50 -7.90
N MET A 144 1.06 14.62 -7.37
CA MET A 144 0.32 14.85 -6.14
C MET A 144 0.52 13.65 -5.20
N VAL A 145 0.80 13.92 -3.94
CA VAL A 145 0.66 12.93 -2.88
C VAL A 145 -0.62 13.21 -2.10
N CYS A 146 -1.40 12.16 -1.89
CA CYS A 146 -2.59 12.18 -1.04
C CYS A 146 -2.42 11.10 0.05
N VAL A 147 -2.70 11.45 1.30
CA VAL A 147 -2.80 10.47 2.38
C VAL A 147 -4.21 10.51 2.94
N PHE A 148 -4.96 9.42 2.75
CA PHE A 148 -6.28 9.27 3.35
C PHE A 148 -6.30 8.10 4.34
N VAL A 149 -7.32 8.04 5.17
CA VAL A 149 -7.45 7.01 6.20
C VAL A 149 -8.82 6.33 6.13
N SER A 150 -8.86 5.10 6.61
CA SER A 150 -10.10 4.33 6.75
C SER A 150 -10.00 3.41 7.98
N PRO A 151 -10.97 3.39 8.88
CA PRO A 151 -11.02 2.37 9.91
C PRO A 151 -11.29 1.01 9.27
N VAL A 152 -10.50 0.01 9.63
CA VAL A 152 -10.58 -1.35 9.09
C VAL A 152 -10.53 -2.38 10.21
N GLY A 153 -11.24 -3.49 10.02
CA GLY A 153 -11.15 -4.65 10.90
C GLY A 153 -9.87 -5.45 10.73
N ALA A 154 -9.76 -6.55 11.45
CA ALA A 154 -8.68 -7.49 11.28
C ALA A 154 -8.71 -8.09 9.87
N TYR A 155 -7.54 -8.16 9.22
CA TYR A 155 -7.44 -8.76 7.88
C TYR A 155 -7.91 -10.22 7.86
N PHE A 156 -7.56 -10.97 8.91
CA PHE A 156 -8.07 -12.32 9.15
C PHE A 156 -9.06 -12.28 10.32
N LYS A 157 -10.36 -12.33 10.03
CA LYS A 157 -11.42 -12.25 11.05
C LYS A 157 -11.36 -13.35 12.12
N GLU A 158 -10.84 -14.51 11.74
CA GLU A 158 -10.72 -15.68 12.62
C GLU A 158 -9.37 -15.78 13.35
N GLY A 159 -8.55 -14.73 13.31
CA GLY A 159 -7.22 -14.72 13.90
C GLY A 159 -6.18 -15.49 13.08
N ILE A 160 -5.11 -15.95 13.74
CA ILE A 160 -4.02 -16.70 13.10
C ILE A 160 -4.48 -18.15 12.92
N LYS A 161 -4.88 -18.50 11.68
CA LYS A 161 -5.25 -19.86 11.29
C LYS A 161 -4.49 -20.25 10.03
N PRO A 162 -4.19 -21.55 9.84
CA PRO A 162 -3.67 -22.06 8.57
C PRO A 162 -4.63 -21.75 7.43
N ILE A 163 -4.09 -21.28 6.31
CA ILE A 163 -4.81 -21.07 5.06
C ILE A 163 -4.25 -21.99 3.98
N ARG A 164 -5.08 -22.31 2.99
CA ARG A 164 -4.63 -23.00 1.79
C ARG A 164 -4.25 -21.96 0.74
N VAL A 165 -3.09 -22.12 0.13
CA VAL A 165 -2.65 -21.33 -1.02
C VAL A 165 -2.36 -22.27 -2.19
N ILE A 166 -2.61 -21.81 -3.42
CA ILE A 166 -2.23 -22.53 -4.63
C ILE A 166 -0.89 -22.01 -5.14
N VAL A 167 -0.02 -22.91 -5.56
CA VAL A 167 1.19 -22.53 -6.33
C VAL A 167 0.84 -22.68 -7.79
N ASN A 168 0.71 -21.56 -8.50
CA ASN A 168 0.37 -21.55 -9.91
C ASN A 168 1.57 -21.07 -10.74
N PRO A 169 2.25 -21.99 -11.48
CA PRO A 169 3.43 -21.63 -12.27
C PRO A 169 3.09 -20.93 -13.60
N ASP A 170 1.82 -20.81 -13.95
CA ASP A 170 1.38 -20.21 -15.21
C ASP A 170 1.28 -18.69 -15.15
N TYR A 171 1.38 -18.12 -13.95
CA TYR A 171 1.34 -16.67 -13.72
C TYR A 171 2.66 -16.15 -13.14
N ASP A 172 3.15 -15.08 -13.72
CA ASP A 172 4.29 -14.31 -13.18
C ASP A 172 3.77 -13.07 -12.46
N ARG A 173 4.18 -12.84 -11.21
CA ARG A 173 3.83 -11.63 -10.46
C ARG A 173 4.59 -10.41 -11.00
N ALA A 174 5.87 -10.58 -11.28
CA ALA A 174 6.74 -9.53 -11.77
C ALA A 174 7.98 -10.11 -12.47
N ALA A 175 8.43 -9.44 -13.52
CA ALA A 175 9.67 -9.78 -14.21
C ALA A 175 10.89 -9.48 -13.34
N PRO A 176 11.97 -10.28 -13.42
CA PRO A 176 13.26 -9.97 -12.82
C PRO A 176 13.77 -8.60 -13.28
N ARG A 177 14.22 -7.77 -12.32
CA ARG A 177 14.66 -6.37 -12.57
C ARG A 177 13.58 -5.44 -13.14
N GLY A 178 12.33 -5.87 -13.13
CA GLY A 178 11.15 -5.03 -13.41
C GLY A 178 10.76 -4.16 -12.21
N THR A 179 9.46 -4.08 -11.93
CA THR A 179 8.90 -3.26 -10.86
C THR A 179 8.51 -4.05 -9.60
N GLY A 180 8.83 -5.35 -9.52
CA GLY A 180 8.43 -6.21 -8.43
C GLY A 180 8.96 -5.82 -7.04
N ASP A 181 10.09 -5.10 -7.01
CA ASP A 181 10.74 -4.61 -5.80
C ASP A 181 10.25 -3.23 -5.32
N VAL A 182 9.25 -2.66 -5.98
CA VAL A 182 8.63 -1.38 -5.61
C VAL A 182 7.11 -1.50 -5.49
N LYS A 183 6.48 -0.52 -4.81
CA LYS A 183 5.06 -0.58 -4.46
C LYS A 183 4.21 0.27 -5.41
N CYS A 184 3.98 -0.27 -6.62
CA CYS A 184 3.17 0.37 -7.67
C CYS A 184 1.98 -0.52 -8.08
N GLY A 185 0.88 0.08 -8.53
CA GLY A 185 -0.37 -0.59 -8.86
C GLY A 185 -0.25 -1.64 -9.96
N GLY A 186 0.66 -1.47 -10.91
CA GLY A 186 0.91 -2.44 -11.97
C GLY A 186 1.24 -3.84 -11.46
N ASN A 187 2.00 -3.96 -10.36
CA ASN A 187 2.30 -5.24 -9.73
C ASN A 187 1.05 -5.93 -9.17
N TYR A 188 0.09 -5.14 -8.70
CA TYR A 188 -1.16 -5.66 -8.14
C TYR A 188 -2.16 -6.00 -9.23
N ALA A 189 -2.27 -5.18 -10.27
CA ALA A 189 -3.09 -5.48 -11.43
C ALA A 189 -2.66 -6.80 -12.10
N ALA A 190 -1.35 -7.04 -12.25
CA ALA A 190 -0.81 -8.29 -12.81
C ALA A 190 -1.16 -9.54 -11.97
N SER A 191 -1.43 -9.39 -10.68
CA SER A 191 -1.75 -10.51 -9.78
C SER A 191 -3.25 -10.82 -9.67
N LEU A 192 -4.13 -10.02 -10.28
CA LEU A 192 -5.58 -10.15 -10.10
C LEU A 192 -6.12 -11.47 -10.67
N GLU A 193 -5.71 -11.85 -11.88
CA GLU A 193 -6.21 -13.07 -12.52
C GLU A 193 -5.86 -14.33 -11.72
N ALA A 194 -4.60 -14.45 -11.29
CA ALA A 194 -4.15 -15.54 -10.43
C ALA A 194 -4.88 -15.58 -9.08
N GLY A 195 -5.19 -14.41 -8.51
CA GLY A 195 -5.97 -14.29 -7.27
C GLY A 195 -7.42 -14.75 -7.46
N GLU A 196 -8.08 -14.34 -8.52
CA GLU A 196 -9.44 -14.74 -8.84
C GLU A 196 -9.56 -16.23 -9.16
N GLU A 197 -8.57 -16.81 -9.84
CA GLU A 197 -8.52 -18.24 -10.07
C GLU A 197 -8.37 -19.01 -8.76
N ALA A 198 -7.43 -18.60 -7.90
CA ALA A 198 -7.25 -19.19 -6.58
C ALA A 198 -8.56 -19.16 -5.75
N ASN A 199 -9.26 -18.02 -5.74
CA ASN A 199 -10.53 -17.87 -5.04
C ASN A 199 -11.62 -18.79 -5.59
N ARG A 200 -11.74 -18.94 -6.92
CA ARG A 200 -12.71 -19.86 -7.57
C ARG A 200 -12.48 -21.31 -7.18
N GLU A 201 -11.22 -21.69 -6.96
CA GLU A 201 -10.82 -23.04 -6.53
C GLU A 201 -10.86 -23.23 -5.01
N GLY A 202 -11.27 -22.21 -4.25
CA GLY A 202 -11.40 -22.27 -2.79
C GLY A 202 -10.09 -22.14 -2.04
N TYR A 203 -9.06 -21.55 -2.66
CA TYR A 203 -7.82 -21.15 -1.99
C TYR A 203 -7.90 -19.71 -1.50
N ALA A 204 -7.17 -19.40 -0.43
CA ALA A 204 -7.15 -18.06 0.13
C ALA A 204 -6.26 -17.09 -0.66
N ASN A 205 -5.28 -17.59 -1.40
CA ASN A 205 -4.37 -16.76 -2.20
C ASN A 205 -3.56 -17.63 -3.18
N SER A 206 -2.88 -16.94 -4.12
CA SER A 206 -1.92 -17.53 -5.04
C SER A 206 -0.49 -17.29 -4.54
N MET A 207 0.32 -18.33 -4.52
CA MET A 207 1.75 -18.30 -4.26
C MET A 207 2.49 -18.20 -5.59
N PHE A 208 3.25 -17.14 -5.79
CA PHE A 208 4.05 -16.94 -6.99
C PHE A 208 5.44 -17.53 -6.84
N VAL A 209 5.95 -18.07 -7.94
CA VAL A 209 7.32 -18.55 -8.08
C VAL A 209 8.12 -17.65 -9.01
N ASP A 210 9.45 -17.79 -9.02
CA ASP A 210 10.33 -16.99 -9.86
C ASP A 210 10.01 -17.16 -11.35
N ALA A 211 9.96 -16.05 -12.07
CA ALA A 211 9.60 -16.01 -13.49
C ALA A 211 10.65 -16.66 -14.43
N VAL A 212 11.87 -16.94 -13.95
CA VAL A 212 12.95 -17.50 -14.78
C VAL A 212 12.95 -19.03 -14.75
N HIS A 213 12.94 -19.62 -13.53
CA HIS A 213 13.06 -21.06 -13.35
C HIS A 213 11.75 -21.72 -12.96
N ARG A 214 10.72 -20.91 -12.56
CA ARG A 214 9.42 -21.38 -12.07
C ARG A 214 9.52 -22.43 -10.94
N LYS A 215 10.49 -22.18 -10.06
CA LYS A 215 10.89 -23.16 -9.04
C LYS A 215 10.97 -22.58 -7.64
N TYR A 216 11.41 -21.34 -7.50
CA TYR A 216 11.68 -20.73 -6.20
C TYR A 216 10.52 -19.85 -5.79
N ILE A 217 10.05 -20.00 -4.55
CA ILE A 217 8.99 -19.18 -4.00
C ILE A 217 9.45 -17.71 -3.96
N GLU A 218 8.57 -16.79 -4.37
CA GLU A 218 8.76 -15.35 -4.27
C GLU A 218 7.79 -14.73 -3.27
N GLU A 219 6.55 -14.50 -3.65
CA GLU A 219 5.54 -13.82 -2.81
C GLU A 219 4.20 -14.54 -2.86
N CYS A 220 3.38 -14.35 -1.83
CA CYS A 220 2.01 -14.86 -1.75
C CYS A 220 1.01 -13.70 -1.93
N GLY A 221 0.53 -13.49 -3.15
CA GLY A 221 -0.32 -12.34 -3.47
C GLY A 221 0.35 -11.01 -3.10
N ALA A 222 -0.20 -10.30 -2.13
CA ALA A 222 0.33 -9.04 -1.63
C ALA A 222 1.20 -9.19 -0.36
N ALA A 223 1.56 -10.43 0.02
CA ALA A 223 2.29 -10.74 1.24
C ALA A 223 3.65 -11.37 0.96
N ASN A 224 4.68 -10.92 1.67
CA ASN A 224 5.97 -11.58 1.66
C ASN A 224 5.84 -13.01 2.25
N PHE A 225 6.67 -13.92 1.75
CA PHE A 225 6.75 -15.29 2.26
C PHE A 225 7.99 -15.47 3.14
N PHE A 226 7.83 -16.24 4.21
CA PHE A 226 8.94 -16.79 4.96
C PHE A 226 8.58 -18.14 5.54
N GLY A 227 9.60 -19.01 5.66
CA GLY A 227 9.51 -20.31 6.29
C GLY A 227 10.32 -20.36 7.57
N ILE A 228 9.98 -21.32 8.43
CA ILE A 228 10.77 -21.67 9.63
C ILE A 228 11.18 -23.12 9.51
N LYS A 229 12.48 -23.38 9.55
CA LYS A 229 13.06 -24.72 9.55
C LYS A 229 14.26 -24.77 10.49
N ASP A 230 14.34 -25.77 11.34
CA ASP A 230 15.44 -25.99 12.29
C ASP A 230 15.77 -24.70 13.08
N ASN A 231 14.76 -24.05 13.63
CA ASN A 231 14.82 -22.77 14.35
C ASN A 231 15.45 -21.61 13.52
N THR A 232 15.43 -21.72 12.20
CA THR A 232 15.97 -20.75 11.27
C THR A 232 14.85 -20.08 10.47
N TYR A 233 14.88 -18.75 10.42
CA TYR A 233 13.99 -17.94 9.60
C TYR A 233 14.55 -17.86 8.18
N ILE A 234 13.75 -18.28 7.19
CA ILE A 234 14.14 -18.33 5.78
C ILE A 234 13.15 -17.48 4.97
N THR A 235 13.65 -16.53 4.21
CA THR A 235 12.84 -15.73 3.29
C THR A 235 13.49 -15.65 1.91
N PRO A 236 12.71 -15.61 0.82
CA PRO A 236 13.24 -15.48 -0.52
C PRO A 236 14.06 -14.20 -0.70
N LYS A 237 15.11 -14.25 -1.50
CA LYS A 237 15.88 -13.10 -1.94
C LYS A 237 15.78 -12.99 -3.46
N SER A 238 15.08 -11.98 -3.95
CA SER A 238 14.88 -11.73 -5.38
C SER A 238 14.78 -10.23 -5.65
N THR A 239 15.11 -9.82 -6.87
CA THR A 239 14.89 -8.46 -7.38
C THR A 239 13.44 -8.22 -7.83
N SER A 240 12.59 -9.24 -7.71
CA SER A 240 11.16 -9.18 -8.04
C SER A 240 10.27 -9.11 -6.79
N ILE A 241 10.85 -9.07 -5.59
CA ILE A 241 10.12 -9.09 -4.31
C ILE A 241 10.18 -7.71 -3.68
N LEU A 242 9.01 -7.24 -3.19
CA LEU A 242 8.94 -6.00 -2.44
C LEU A 242 9.63 -6.17 -1.08
N PRO A 243 10.61 -5.33 -0.72
CA PRO A 243 11.23 -5.38 0.60
C PRO A 243 10.20 -5.17 1.72
N SER A 244 10.19 -6.08 2.69
CA SER A 244 9.37 -5.95 3.90
C SER A 244 9.92 -4.86 4.82
N ILE A 245 9.03 -4.19 5.57
CA ILE A 245 9.36 -3.13 6.54
C ILE A 245 8.68 -3.36 7.87
#